data_ccff59a4e8216af09cfdf38a2ebb36ae
#
_entry.id   ccff59a4e8216af09cfdf38a2ebb36ae
#
_cell.length_a   1.000
_cell.length_b   1.000
_cell.length_c   1.000
_cell.angle_alpha   90.00
_cell.angle_beta   90.00
_cell.angle_gamma   90.00
#
_symmetry.space_group_name_H-M   'P 1'
#
loop_
_entity.id
_entity.type
_entity.pdbx_description
1 polymer ?
#
loop_
_entity_poly.entity_id
_entity_poly.type
_entity_poly.pdbx_seq_one_letter_code
_entity_poly.pdbx_strand_id
1 'polypeptide(L)'
;MIGNVAVKTKLAAEPFVGFENHGGRTMLDPSATPLGDSVVTGTGNNGKDGHEGLAYKGVIGTYLHGPCLPKNPELADWLIAHALERRGDAEDAALLPLKPLDDTYEHAAHDAAMKLLS
;
A
#
# COMPACT_ATOMS: atom_id res chain seq x y z
N MET A 1 -9.16 -8.28 14.27
CA MET A 1 -9.46 -7.85 12.89
C MET A 1 -8.85 -8.86 11.94
N ILE A 2 -9.68 -9.60 11.23
CA ILE A 2 -9.25 -10.67 10.34
C ILE A 2 -10.17 -10.62 9.11
N GLY A 3 -9.59 -10.47 7.92
CA GLY A 3 -10.36 -10.48 6.68
C GLY A 3 -9.65 -9.82 5.51
N ASN A 4 -10.33 -9.80 4.39
CA ASN A 4 -9.86 -9.08 3.22
C ASN A 4 -10.01 -7.58 3.43
N VAL A 5 -9.07 -6.80 2.92
CA VAL A 5 -9.06 -5.35 3.05
C VAL A 5 -8.71 -4.70 1.72
N ALA A 6 -9.39 -3.60 1.42
CA ALA A 6 -9.02 -2.70 0.33
C ALA A 6 -9.05 -1.26 0.82
N VAL A 7 -8.06 -0.48 0.42
CA VAL A 7 -7.90 0.91 0.83
C VAL A 7 -7.56 1.80 -0.34
N LYS A 8 -8.23 2.95 -0.44
CA LYS A 8 -7.83 4.01 -1.36
C LYS A 8 -6.62 4.74 -0.80
N THR A 9 -5.71 5.10 -1.69
CA THR A 9 -4.46 5.75 -1.35
C THR A 9 -4.15 6.87 -2.34
N LYS A 10 -3.33 7.83 -1.93
CA LYS A 10 -2.80 8.86 -2.82
C LYS A 10 -1.60 8.38 -3.64
N LEU A 11 -1.05 7.21 -3.33
CA LEU A 11 0.14 6.68 -3.99
C LEU A 11 -0.16 5.94 -5.30
N ALA A 12 -1.41 5.56 -5.53
CA ALA A 12 -1.83 4.82 -6.73
C ALA A 12 -3.25 5.18 -7.13
N ALA A 13 -3.59 4.96 -8.40
CA ALA A 13 -4.95 5.17 -8.92
C ALA A 13 -5.92 4.09 -8.43
N GLU A 14 -5.44 2.84 -8.38
CA GLU A 14 -6.22 1.70 -7.87
C GLU A 14 -6.03 1.53 -6.36
N PRO A 15 -7.05 1.03 -5.64
CA PRO A 15 -6.93 0.72 -4.22
C PRO A 15 -5.83 -0.33 -3.97
N PHE A 16 -5.13 -0.22 -2.86
CA PHE A 16 -4.31 -1.32 -2.38
C PHE A 16 -5.17 -2.40 -1.76
N VAL A 17 -4.81 -3.66 -2.00
CA VAL A 17 -5.53 -4.84 -1.51
C VAL A 17 -4.63 -5.70 -0.64
N GLY A 18 -5.23 -6.40 0.31
CA GLY A 18 -4.51 -7.31 1.18
C GLY A 18 -5.44 -8.11 2.08
N PHE A 19 -4.84 -8.73 3.05
CA PHE A 19 -5.53 -9.44 4.12
C PHE A 19 -5.07 -8.85 5.45
N GLU A 20 -6.01 -8.42 6.29
CA GLU A 20 -5.71 -7.96 7.64
C GLU A 20 -5.83 -9.12 8.65
N ASN A 21 -4.87 -9.21 9.56
CA ASN A 21 -4.88 -10.18 10.65
C ASN A 21 -4.11 -9.60 11.84
N HIS A 22 -4.80 -8.79 12.62
CA HIS A 22 -4.19 -8.13 13.77
C HIS A 22 -5.19 -7.90 14.91
N GLY A 23 -4.70 -7.93 16.15
CA GLY A 23 -5.47 -7.56 17.33
C GLY A 23 -5.18 -6.13 17.80
N GLY A 24 -4.04 -5.57 17.39
CA GLY A 24 -3.67 -4.20 17.70
C GLY A 24 -4.57 -3.17 17.01
N ARG A 25 -4.73 -2.02 17.64
CA ARG A 25 -5.44 -0.87 17.08
C ARG A 25 -4.50 0.32 17.07
N THR A 26 -4.24 0.85 15.90
CA THR A 26 -3.38 2.02 15.74
C THR A 26 -4.23 3.28 15.67
N MET A 27 -3.92 4.22 16.55
CA MET A 27 -4.48 5.56 16.51
C MET A 27 -3.40 6.50 15.98
N LEU A 28 -3.64 7.10 14.85
CA LEU A 28 -2.72 8.08 14.29
C LEU A 28 -2.92 9.44 14.98
N ASP A 29 -1.82 10.16 15.17
CA ASP A 29 -1.91 11.58 15.50
C ASP A 29 -2.62 12.32 14.37
N PRO A 30 -3.44 13.35 14.66
CA PRO A 30 -4.14 14.10 13.62
C PRO A 30 -3.25 14.73 12.55
N SER A 31 -1.97 14.94 12.86
CA SER A 31 -0.97 15.44 11.90
C SER A 31 -0.32 14.34 11.07
N ALA A 32 -0.53 13.08 11.40
CA ALA A 32 0.05 11.96 10.68
C ALA A 32 -0.76 11.62 9.41
N THR A 33 -0.06 11.19 8.38
CA THR A 33 -0.67 10.80 7.11
C THR A 33 -0.88 9.30 7.08
N PRO A 34 -2.10 8.78 6.89
CA PRO A 34 -2.32 7.35 6.66
C PRO A 34 -1.75 6.92 5.30
N LEU A 35 -1.40 5.66 5.17
CA LEU A 35 -1.07 5.06 3.87
C LEU A 35 -2.33 4.95 3.00
N GLY A 36 -3.41 4.47 3.59
CA GLY A 36 -4.75 4.41 3.00
C GLY A 36 -5.66 5.47 3.60
N ASP A 37 -6.11 6.40 2.77
CA ASP A 37 -6.97 7.53 3.18
C ASP A 37 -8.40 7.08 3.47
N SER A 38 -8.83 5.97 2.87
CA SER A 38 -10.19 5.45 3.02
C SER A 38 -10.22 3.95 2.89
N VAL A 39 -10.62 3.27 3.94
CA VAL A 39 -10.92 1.84 3.92
C VAL A 39 -12.21 1.62 3.13
N VAL A 40 -12.10 0.93 2.00
CA VAL A 40 -13.25 0.55 1.15
C VAL A 40 -13.92 -0.69 1.71
N THR A 41 -13.11 -1.66 2.11
CA THR A 41 -13.54 -2.91 2.76
C THR A 41 -12.49 -3.29 3.79
N GLY A 42 -12.92 -3.86 4.91
CA GLY A 42 -12.04 -4.23 6.01
C GLY A 42 -12.17 -3.29 7.21
N THR A 43 -11.22 -3.41 8.11
CA THR A 43 -11.23 -2.69 9.39
C THR A 43 -10.20 -1.55 9.44
N GLY A 44 -9.06 -1.75 8.77
CA GLY A 44 -7.96 -0.80 8.78
C GLY A 44 -7.28 -0.69 10.15
N ASN A 45 -6.77 0.49 10.48
CA ASN A 45 -5.97 0.72 11.68
C ASN A 45 -6.70 0.38 12.98
N ASN A 46 -7.98 0.68 13.07
CA ASN A 46 -8.71 0.58 14.36
C ASN A 46 -10.22 0.32 14.23
N GLY A 47 -10.73 0.25 13.01
CA GLY A 47 -12.15 0.00 12.73
C GLY A 47 -13.07 1.18 13.01
N LYS A 48 -12.54 2.40 13.16
CA LYS A 48 -13.33 3.58 13.52
C LYS A 48 -13.08 4.78 12.61
N ASP A 49 -11.81 5.07 12.32
CA ASP A 49 -11.42 6.28 11.59
C ASP A 49 -11.40 6.10 10.07
N GLY A 50 -11.54 4.86 9.58
CA GLY A 50 -11.55 4.57 8.16
C GLY A 50 -10.18 4.66 7.48
N HIS A 51 -9.10 4.71 8.26
CA HIS A 51 -7.73 4.80 7.75
C HIS A 51 -7.00 3.46 7.86
N GLU A 52 -5.98 3.28 7.03
CA GLU A 52 -5.08 2.14 7.08
C GLU A 52 -3.62 2.61 7.00
N GLY A 53 -2.78 2.00 7.84
CA GLY A 53 -1.34 2.20 7.82
C GLY A 53 -0.91 3.62 8.18
N LEU A 54 0.33 3.90 7.86
CA LEU A 54 1.02 5.17 8.07
C LEU A 54 1.99 5.41 6.92
N ALA A 55 2.06 6.63 6.43
CA ALA A 55 3.13 7.11 5.57
C ALA A 55 3.80 8.32 6.22
N TYR A 56 5.09 8.20 6.54
CA TYR A 56 5.86 9.26 7.18
C TYR A 56 7.27 9.35 6.59
N LYS A 57 7.54 10.42 5.87
CA LYS A 57 8.82 10.59 5.15
C LYS A 57 9.09 9.39 4.23
N GLY A 58 10.11 8.58 4.49
CA GLY A 58 10.42 7.37 3.75
C GLY A 58 9.94 6.08 4.44
N VAL A 59 9.06 6.18 5.43
CA VAL A 59 8.56 5.04 6.20
C VAL A 59 7.13 4.75 5.82
N ILE A 60 6.84 3.50 5.51
CA ILE A 60 5.50 2.97 5.31
C ILE A 60 5.24 1.91 6.38
N GLY A 61 4.17 2.07 7.13
CA GLY A 61 3.63 1.05 8.02
C GLY A 61 2.27 0.61 7.52
N THR A 62 2.00 -0.69 7.53
CA THR A 62 0.71 -1.22 7.05
C THR A 62 0.37 -2.53 7.73
N TYR A 63 -0.93 -2.81 7.84
CA TYR A 63 -1.48 -4.11 8.22
C TYR A 63 -1.85 -4.98 7.01
N LEU A 64 -1.57 -4.54 5.80
CA LEU A 64 -1.82 -5.31 4.58
C LEU A 64 -0.88 -6.51 4.49
N HIS A 65 -1.45 -7.69 4.56
CA HIS A 65 -0.73 -8.96 4.44
C HIS A 65 -1.00 -9.68 3.12
N GLY A 66 -0.28 -10.76 2.92
CA GLY A 66 -0.57 -11.88 2.14
C GLY A 66 -0.47 -11.95 0.64
N PRO A 67 0.67 -11.87 0.05
CA PRO A 67 1.79 -10.94 0.15
C PRO A 67 1.42 -9.56 -0.39
N CYS A 68 1.84 -8.51 0.31
CA CYS A 68 1.41 -7.14 0.01
C CYS A 68 1.91 -6.64 -1.35
N LEU A 69 3.21 -6.73 -1.62
CA LEU A 69 3.80 -6.12 -2.80
C LEU A 69 3.40 -6.78 -4.12
N PRO A 70 3.39 -8.13 -4.26
CA PRO A 70 2.93 -8.75 -5.49
C PRO A 70 1.47 -8.48 -5.86
N LYS A 71 0.63 -8.14 -4.88
CA LYS A 71 -0.76 -7.76 -5.14
C LYS A 71 -0.95 -6.27 -5.38
N ASN A 72 0.07 -5.46 -5.12
CA ASN A 72 0.04 -4.02 -5.28
C ASN A 72 1.35 -3.56 -5.93
N PRO A 73 1.55 -3.86 -7.23
CA PRO A 73 2.81 -3.55 -7.91
C PRO A 73 3.13 -2.05 -7.90
N GLU A 74 2.12 -1.19 -7.89
CA GLU A 74 2.31 0.25 -7.79
C GLU A 74 2.96 0.67 -6.46
N LEU A 75 2.65 -0.03 -5.35
CA LEU A 75 3.32 0.19 -4.08
C LEU A 75 4.79 -0.25 -4.13
N ALA A 76 5.07 -1.39 -4.78
CA ALA A 76 6.43 -1.86 -4.97
C ALA A 76 7.26 -0.86 -5.79
N ASP A 77 6.72 -0.37 -6.89
CA ASP A 77 7.36 0.62 -7.75
C ASP A 77 7.59 1.94 -7.00
N TRP A 78 6.60 2.39 -6.23
CA TRP A 78 6.75 3.60 -5.40
C TRP A 78 7.88 3.45 -4.39
N LEU A 79 7.96 2.32 -3.69
CA LEU A 79 9.03 2.05 -2.70
C LEU A 79 10.42 2.05 -3.35
N ILE A 80 10.56 1.42 -4.51
CA ILE A 80 11.83 1.36 -5.24
C ILE A 80 12.22 2.76 -5.71
N ALA A 81 11.33 3.48 -6.37
CA ALA A 81 11.59 4.83 -6.86
C ALA A 81 11.98 5.77 -5.73
N HIS A 82 11.24 5.73 -4.62
CA HIS A 82 11.50 6.56 -3.45
C HIS A 82 12.85 6.24 -2.78
N ALA A 83 13.23 4.97 -2.73
CA ALA A 83 14.54 4.55 -2.22
C ALA A 83 15.68 5.07 -3.10
N LEU A 84 15.55 4.99 -4.41
CA LEU A 84 16.55 5.53 -5.37
C LEU A 84 16.68 7.05 -5.25
N GLU A 85 15.56 7.76 -5.16
CA GLU A 85 15.56 9.22 -4.96
C GLU A 85 16.26 9.61 -3.66
N ARG A 86 16.04 8.87 -2.58
CA ARG A 86 16.65 9.16 -1.28
C ARG A 86 18.15 8.87 -1.23
N ARG A 87 18.63 7.89 -1.94
CA ARG A 87 20.07 7.66 -2.08
C ARG A 87 20.74 8.81 -2.81
N GLY A 88 20.09 9.33 -3.85
CA GLY A 88 20.43 10.59 -4.50
C GLY A 88 21.76 10.60 -5.27
N ASP A 89 22.38 9.45 -5.55
CA ASP A 89 23.56 9.38 -6.38
C ASP A 89 23.19 9.37 -7.88
N ALA A 90 24.20 9.66 -8.75
CA ALA A 90 23.97 9.79 -10.19
C ALA A 90 23.57 8.45 -10.84
N GLU A 91 24.06 7.32 -10.33
CA GLU A 91 23.72 5.99 -10.85
C GLU A 91 22.26 5.67 -10.57
N ASP A 92 21.78 5.93 -9.35
CA ASP A 92 20.38 5.73 -8.97
C ASP A 92 19.44 6.68 -9.72
N ALA A 93 19.83 7.94 -9.89
CA ALA A 93 19.04 8.90 -10.66
C ALA A 93 18.86 8.48 -12.12
N ALA A 94 19.85 7.80 -12.71
CA ALA A 94 19.76 7.28 -14.07
C ALA A 94 18.76 6.12 -14.24
N LEU A 95 18.33 5.49 -13.14
CA LEU A 95 17.31 4.44 -13.13
C LEU A 95 15.88 4.99 -13.08
N LEU A 96 15.71 6.30 -12.91
CA LEU A 96 14.41 6.96 -12.83
C LEU A 96 14.08 7.69 -14.14
N PRO A 97 12.79 7.71 -14.56
CA PRO A 97 11.69 6.92 -13.99
C PRO A 97 11.88 5.41 -14.22
N LEU A 98 11.32 4.60 -13.34
CA LEU A 98 11.41 3.14 -13.46
C LEU A 98 10.86 2.67 -14.80
N LYS A 99 11.56 1.71 -15.42
CA LYS A 99 11.03 1.04 -16.62
C LYS A 99 9.87 0.14 -16.22
N PRO A 100 8.73 0.21 -16.93
CA PRO A 100 7.63 -0.70 -16.68
C PRO A 100 8.07 -2.16 -16.84
N LEU A 101 7.60 -3.01 -15.92
CA LEU A 101 7.73 -4.45 -16.00
C LEU A 101 6.43 -5.07 -16.55
N ASP A 102 6.49 -6.33 -16.90
CA ASP A 102 5.28 -7.10 -17.22
C ASP A 102 4.61 -7.58 -15.93
N ASP A 103 3.68 -6.78 -15.42
CA ASP A 103 2.92 -7.04 -14.19
C ASP A 103 1.59 -7.76 -14.47
N THR A 104 1.49 -8.53 -15.57
CA THR A 104 0.25 -9.21 -15.95
C THR A 104 -0.29 -10.12 -14.85
N TYR A 105 0.58 -10.90 -14.20
CA TYR A 105 0.16 -11.79 -13.11
C TYR A 105 -0.14 -11.04 -11.82
N GLU A 106 0.59 -9.99 -11.53
CA GLU A 106 0.39 -9.12 -10.38
C GLU A 106 -0.97 -8.41 -10.47
N HIS A 107 -1.29 -7.85 -11.63
CA HIS A 107 -2.61 -7.25 -11.88
C HIS A 107 -3.74 -8.28 -11.83
N ALA A 108 -3.53 -9.47 -12.36
CA ALA A 108 -4.52 -10.56 -12.25
C ALA A 108 -4.76 -10.97 -10.79
N ALA A 109 -3.70 -11.02 -9.97
CA ALA A 109 -3.82 -11.31 -8.54
C ALA A 109 -4.54 -10.18 -7.77
N HIS A 110 -4.24 -8.94 -8.09
CA HIS A 110 -4.93 -7.77 -7.56
C HIS A 110 -6.43 -7.81 -7.89
N ASP A 111 -6.78 -8.02 -9.15
CA ASP A 111 -8.16 -8.08 -9.61
C ASP A 111 -8.93 -9.24 -8.98
N ALA A 112 -8.28 -10.39 -8.81
CA ALA A 112 -8.87 -11.52 -8.12
C ALA A 112 -9.15 -11.18 -6.65
N ALA A 113 -8.24 -10.49 -5.97
CA ALA A 113 -8.44 -10.02 -4.61
C ALA A 113 -9.60 -9.02 -4.53
N MET A 114 -9.69 -8.06 -5.45
CA MET A 114 -10.80 -7.10 -5.52
C MET A 114 -12.16 -7.79 -5.69
N LYS A 115 -12.24 -8.84 -6.51
CA LYS A 115 -13.49 -9.61 -6.69
C LYS A 115 -13.95 -10.31 -5.41
N LEU A 116 -13.05 -10.68 -4.52
CA LEU A 116 -13.39 -11.28 -3.23
C LEU A 116 -13.96 -10.28 -2.23
N LEU A 117 -13.88 -8.99 -2.53
CA LEU A 117 -14.33 -7.90 -1.66
C LEU A 117 -15.76 -7.42 -2.02
N SER A 118 -16.26 -7.86 -3.15
CA SER A 118 -17.58 -7.49 -3.68
C SER A 118 -18.72 -8.49 -3.24
#